data_10120996934656ee10dd7ebe322aebce
#
_entry.id   10120996934656ee10dd7ebe322aebce
#
_cell.length_a   1.000
_cell.length_b   1.000
_cell.length_c   1.000
_cell.angle_alpha   90.00
_cell.angle_beta   90.00
_cell.angle_gamma   90.00
#
_symmetry.space_group_name_H-M   'P 1'
#
loop_
_entity.id
_entity.type
_entity.pdbx_description
1 polymer ?
#
loop_
_entity_poly.entity_id
_entity_poly.type
_entity_poly.pdbx_seq_one_letter_code
_entity_poly.pdbx_strand_id
1 'polypeptide(L)'
;MLGLGVNAHASVALGLFGLPLVMPEIERHFGVPLAVAGIIGNAPGIGVLVALVAWGAQADRHGERIVLGIGVGLAAVLLAAVAFAGPAWAVIALLALAGAAGSAAMVGGGRIVLRWFQPPERGVAMGLRQVSYTLGMAVAAFVLPPVARAHGLPGVLLVCASVSLLAAVLAALFLAEPPHSISGAGAEPARSPYRQPALWRVHATSGLHAVPQIVVSTYGVTCLVGLYGWDAVAAGQLFGLSAVAGAVVRVAVGRWSDRVGLRMRPLMMLTCACLVVLALLVVGTATGGWLGPVALATASVLTVSGNGLAYLTAGELAGPAWAGKVLGTHNTVQNVVALAVTPLAGTLITGTGYWAAYAAGLAFALISLPVIPVRGERRAGSRS
;
A
#
# COMPACT_ATOMS: atom_id res chain seq x y z
N MET A 1 10.62 14.42 -10.64
CA MET A 1 9.39 13.65 -10.95
C MET A 1 9.03 12.66 -9.86
N LEU A 2 9.94 11.76 -9.41
CA LEU A 2 9.66 10.80 -8.33
C LEU A 2 9.15 11.49 -7.05
N GLY A 3 9.77 12.59 -6.63
CA GLY A 3 9.35 13.34 -5.44
C GLY A 3 7.91 13.85 -5.50
N LEU A 4 7.43 14.26 -6.67
CA LEU A 4 6.03 14.68 -6.86
C LEU A 4 5.06 13.49 -6.72
N GLY A 5 5.41 12.33 -7.29
CA GLY A 5 4.64 11.10 -7.12
C GLY A 5 4.63 10.59 -5.67
N VAL A 6 5.78 10.67 -4.97
CA VAL A 6 5.91 10.36 -3.54
C VAL A 6 5.06 11.31 -2.70
N ASN A 7 5.10 12.62 -2.99
CA ASN A 7 4.28 13.62 -2.29
C ASN A 7 2.78 13.36 -2.48
N ALA A 8 2.32 13.12 -3.72
CA ALA A 8 0.91 12.83 -4.01
C ALA A 8 0.44 11.54 -3.29
N HIS A 9 1.26 10.49 -3.26
CA HIS A 9 0.90 9.25 -2.57
C HIS A 9 0.93 9.39 -1.04
N ALA A 10 1.90 10.15 -0.49
CA ALA A 10 1.98 10.44 0.94
C ALA A 10 0.80 11.32 1.40
N SER A 11 0.38 12.31 0.60
CA SER A 11 -0.79 13.15 0.92
C SER A 11 -2.08 12.35 0.97
N VAL A 12 -2.27 11.40 0.05
CA VAL A 12 -3.42 10.48 0.05
C VAL A 12 -3.36 9.53 1.25
N ALA A 13 -2.17 9.01 1.59
CA ALA A 13 -1.99 8.19 2.78
C ALA A 13 -2.39 8.96 4.06
N LEU A 14 -1.91 10.18 4.21
CA LEU A 14 -2.26 11.05 5.33
C LEU A 14 -3.76 11.38 5.33
N GLY A 15 -4.30 11.82 4.20
CA GLY A 15 -5.64 12.41 4.13
C GLY A 15 -6.78 11.39 4.20
N LEU A 16 -6.59 10.20 3.62
CA LEU A 16 -7.63 9.18 3.54
C LEU A 16 -7.42 8.04 4.53
N PHE A 17 -6.19 7.60 4.72
CA PHE A 17 -5.87 6.47 5.59
C PHE A 17 -5.42 6.88 6.98
N GLY A 18 -5.21 8.19 7.24
CA GLY A 18 -4.94 8.74 8.56
C GLY A 18 -6.18 8.91 9.45
N LEU A 19 -7.41 8.87 8.90
CA LEU A 19 -8.65 9.07 9.64
C LEU A 19 -8.84 8.11 10.84
N PRO A 20 -8.49 6.82 10.77
CA PRO A 20 -8.54 5.93 11.91
C PRO A 20 -7.71 6.39 13.13
N LEU A 21 -6.70 7.26 12.93
CA LEU A 21 -5.90 7.80 14.03
C LEU A 21 -6.67 8.81 14.92
N VAL A 22 -7.79 9.30 14.41
CA VAL A 22 -8.68 10.26 15.15
C VAL A 22 -10.07 9.66 15.41
N MET A 23 -10.13 8.34 15.54
CA MET A 23 -11.40 7.61 15.78
C MET A 23 -12.23 8.17 16.96
N PRO A 24 -11.64 8.49 18.14
CA PRO A 24 -12.39 9.08 19.25
C PRO A 24 -13.05 10.40 18.88
N GLU A 25 -12.47 11.17 17.96
CA GLU A 25 -13.07 12.41 17.50
C GLU A 25 -14.25 12.18 16.57
N ILE A 26 -14.16 11.13 15.72
CA ILE A 26 -15.26 10.69 14.85
C ILE A 26 -16.45 10.24 15.71
N GLU A 27 -16.23 9.43 16.75
CA GLU A 27 -17.25 8.99 17.69
C GLU A 27 -17.95 10.18 18.34
N ARG A 28 -17.17 11.13 18.87
CA ARG A 28 -17.67 12.31 19.57
C ARG A 28 -18.45 13.25 18.66
N HIS A 29 -17.92 13.49 17.44
CA HIS A 29 -18.51 14.45 16.49
C HIS A 29 -19.87 13.99 15.97
N PHE A 30 -20.04 12.69 15.70
CA PHE A 30 -21.29 12.14 15.19
C PHE A 30 -22.18 11.49 16.25
N GLY A 31 -21.71 11.38 17.50
CA GLY A 31 -22.44 10.69 18.57
C GLY A 31 -22.72 9.21 18.25
N VAL A 32 -21.80 8.53 17.53
CA VAL A 32 -21.98 7.15 17.04
C VAL A 32 -21.11 6.17 17.82
N PRO A 33 -21.51 4.88 17.91
CA PRO A 33 -20.67 3.85 18.50
C PRO A 33 -19.37 3.64 17.71
N LEU A 34 -18.32 3.12 18.37
CA LEU A 34 -17.01 2.81 17.78
C LEU A 34 -17.09 2.00 16.48
N ALA A 35 -18.01 1.06 16.38
CA ALA A 35 -18.20 0.25 15.17
C ALA A 35 -18.59 1.12 13.95
N VAL A 36 -19.49 2.11 14.15
CA VAL A 36 -19.91 3.04 13.08
C VAL A 36 -18.81 4.04 12.77
N ALA A 37 -18.10 4.55 13.80
CA ALA A 37 -16.92 5.39 13.61
C ALA A 37 -15.83 4.65 12.80
N GLY A 38 -15.67 3.34 13.05
CA GLY A 38 -14.79 2.48 12.28
C GLY A 38 -15.19 2.38 10.79
N ILE A 39 -16.48 2.28 10.49
CA ILE A 39 -16.99 2.30 9.10
C ILE A 39 -16.66 3.66 8.45
N ILE A 40 -16.92 4.76 9.14
CA ILE A 40 -16.60 6.11 8.65
C ILE A 40 -15.11 6.24 8.36
N GLY A 41 -14.25 5.90 9.32
CA GLY A 41 -12.79 6.03 9.18
C GLY A 41 -12.19 5.17 8.07
N ASN A 42 -12.82 4.03 7.74
CA ASN A 42 -12.35 3.12 6.69
C ASN A 42 -13.11 3.24 5.37
N ALA A 43 -14.13 4.10 5.29
CA ALA A 43 -14.91 4.31 4.06
C ALA A 43 -14.07 4.63 2.80
N PRO A 44 -12.95 5.40 2.90
CA PRO A 44 -12.08 5.61 1.73
C PRO A 44 -11.59 4.32 1.08
N GLY A 45 -11.33 3.27 1.86
CA GLY A 45 -10.86 1.97 1.36
C GLY A 45 -11.82 1.32 0.35
N ILE A 46 -13.13 1.49 0.54
CA ILE A 46 -14.17 0.98 -0.39
C ILE A 46 -14.04 1.67 -1.74
N GLY A 47 -13.91 2.99 -1.75
CA GLY A 47 -13.75 3.78 -2.96
C GLY A 47 -12.45 3.45 -3.71
N VAL A 48 -11.35 3.30 -2.98
CA VAL A 48 -10.06 2.87 -3.56
C VAL A 48 -10.23 1.57 -4.33
N LEU A 49 -10.87 0.57 -3.72
CA LEU A 49 -11.04 -0.75 -4.33
C LEU A 49 -11.74 -0.69 -5.69
N VAL A 50 -12.77 0.11 -5.80
CA VAL A 50 -13.58 0.23 -7.02
C VAL A 50 -12.87 1.01 -8.13
N ALA A 51 -12.07 2.03 -7.80
CA ALA A 51 -11.57 3.00 -8.77
C ALA A 51 -10.14 2.73 -9.28
N LEU A 52 -9.35 1.85 -8.63
CA LEU A 52 -7.95 1.61 -8.98
C LEU A 52 -7.72 1.26 -10.46
N VAL A 53 -8.51 0.33 -11.00
CA VAL A 53 -8.37 -0.10 -12.41
C VAL A 53 -8.79 1.01 -13.37
N ALA A 54 -9.84 1.76 -13.02
CA ALA A 54 -10.32 2.88 -13.82
C ALA A 54 -9.27 3.99 -13.90
N TRP A 55 -8.66 4.39 -12.78
CA TRP A 55 -7.55 5.34 -12.78
C TRP A 55 -6.32 4.82 -13.51
N GLY A 56 -6.06 3.51 -13.44
CA GLY A 56 -5.03 2.87 -14.25
C GLY A 56 -5.24 3.07 -15.74
N ALA A 57 -6.47 2.85 -16.20
CA ALA A 57 -6.84 3.07 -17.59
C ALA A 57 -6.76 4.56 -18.01
N GLN A 58 -7.16 5.47 -17.11
CA GLN A 58 -7.03 6.91 -17.37
C GLN A 58 -5.56 7.35 -17.43
N ALA A 59 -4.70 6.80 -16.55
CA ALA A 59 -3.27 7.07 -16.57
C ALA A 59 -2.61 6.59 -17.86
N ASP A 60 -3.06 5.46 -18.41
CA ASP A 60 -2.58 4.95 -19.69
C ASP A 60 -2.97 5.86 -20.87
N ARG A 61 -4.12 6.55 -20.79
CA ARG A 61 -4.65 7.40 -21.86
C ARG A 61 -4.20 8.86 -21.77
N HIS A 62 -4.19 9.44 -20.56
CA HIS A 62 -4.05 10.87 -20.36
C HIS A 62 -2.73 11.26 -19.66
N GLY A 63 -1.92 10.28 -19.25
CA GLY A 63 -0.67 10.51 -18.51
C GLY A 63 -0.85 10.78 -17.02
N GLU A 64 0.28 10.78 -16.31
CA GLU A 64 0.31 10.87 -14.85
C GLU A 64 -0.03 12.26 -14.33
N ARG A 65 0.34 13.31 -15.06
CA ARG A 65 0.10 14.72 -14.68
C ARG A 65 -1.39 14.99 -14.49
N ILE A 66 -2.19 14.62 -15.48
CA ILE A 66 -3.64 14.84 -15.47
C ILE A 66 -4.30 13.98 -14.41
N VAL A 67 -3.93 12.70 -14.34
CA VAL A 67 -4.52 11.75 -13.40
C VAL A 67 -4.24 12.13 -11.96
N LEU A 68 -3.00 12.50 -11.62
CA LEU A 68 -2.66 12.94 -10.27
C LEU A 68 -3.29 14.29 -9.94
N GLY A 69 -3.26 15.26 -10.85
CA GLY A 69 -3.87 16.56 -10.65
C GLY A 69 -5.37 16.47 -10.40
N ILE A 70 -6.10 15.75 -11.26
CA ILE A 70 -7.56 15.61 -11.15
C ILE A 70 -7.93 14.69 -9.99
N GLY A 71 -7.32 13.50 -9.89
CA GLY A 71 -7.70 12.51 -8.89
C GLY A 71 -7.43 12.98 -7.46
N VAL A 72 -6.22 13.48 -7.19
CA VAL A 72 -5.87 13.98 -5.85
C VAL A 72 -6.58 15.32 -5.56
N GLY A 73 -6.78 16.17 -6.57
CA GLY A 73 -7.53 17.41 -6.44
C GLY A 73 -9.01 17.17 -6.12
N LEU A 74 -9.65 16.21 -6.79
CA LEU A 74 -11.03 15.81 -6.48
C LEU A 74 -11.12 15.20 -5.08
N ALA A 75 -10.15 14.40 -4.66
CA ALA A 75 -10.11 13.88 -3.29
C ALA A 75 -10.01 15.02 -2.26
N ALA A 76 -9.24 16.07 -2.54
CA ALA A 76 -9.15 17.25 -1.67
C ALA A 76 -10.50 17.99 -1.54
N VAL A 77 -11.19 18.22 -2.67
CA VAL A 77 -12.51 18.85 -2.68
C VAL A 77 -13.54 18.02 -1.89
N LEU A 78 -13.53 16.70 -2.08
CA LEU A 78 -14.43 15.80 -1.38
C LEU A 78 -14.13 15.76 0.13
N LEU A 79 -12.86 15.72 0.54
CA LEU A 79 -12.47 15.82 1.95
C LEU A 79 -12.92 17.15 2.58
N ALA A 80 -12.78 18.27 1.85
CA ALA A 80 -13.30 19.55 2.31
C ALA A 80 -14.84 19.51 2.44
N ALA A 81 -15.55 18.90 1.49
CA ALA A 81 -17.00 18.74 1.56
C ALA A 81 -17.44 17.90 2.76
N VAL A 82 -16.68 16.87 3.15
CA VAL A 82 -16.95 16.07 4.36
C VAL A 82 -16.95 16.94 5.62
N ALA A 83 -16.08 17.95 5.70
CA ALA A 83 -16.00 18.84 6.88
C ALA A 83 -17.30 19.61 7.14
N PHE A 84 -18.16 19.74 6.13
CA PHE A 84 -19.46 20.43 6.21
C PHE A 84 -20.66 19.48 6.10
N ALA A 85 -20.43 18.18 6.00
CA ALA A 85 -21.50 17.20 5.87
C ALA A 85 -22.13 16.88 7.24
N GLY A 86 -23.46 16.93 7.34
CA GLY A 86 -24.18 16.67 8.59
C GLY A 86 -24.39 15.17 8.89
N PRO A 87 -25.11 14.42 8.02
CA PRO A 87 -25.48 13.05 8.36
C PRO A 87 -24.35 12.04 8.06
N ALA A 88 -24.19 11.04 8.95
CA ALA A 88 -23.12 10.04 8.87
C ALA A 88 -23.09 9.27 7.51
N TRP A 89 -24.25 8.98 6.91
CA TRP A 89 -24.32 8.30 5.60
C TRP A 89 -23.71 9.16 4.48
N ALA A 90 -23.91 10.49 4.51
CA ALA A 90 -23.32 11.39 3.51
C ALA A 90 -21.81 11.48 3.69
N VAL A 91 -21.33 11.48 4.94
CA VAL A 91 -19.90 11.41 5.27
C VAL A 91 -19.27 10.13 4.73
N ILE A 92 -19.89 8.97 4.94
CA ILE A 92 -19.41 7.67 4.42
C ILE A 92 -19.35 7.73 2.88
N ALA A 93 -20.39 8.23 2.22
CA ALA A 93 -20.44 8.33 0.77
C ALA A 93 -19.35 9.26 0.21
N LEU A 94 -19.19 10.45 0.80
CA LEU A 94 -18.17 11.42 0.38
C LEU A 94 -16.75 10.91 0.63
N LEU A 95 -16.50 10.23 1.77
CA LEU A 95 -15.21 9.61 2.06
C LEU A 95 -14.91 8.45 1.10
N ALA A 96 -15.90 7.63 0.75
CA ALA A 96 -15.73 6.59 -0.26
C ALA A 96 -15.41 7.20 -1.63
N LEU A 97 -16.10 8.27 -2.05
CA LEU A 97 -15.79 9.00 -3.27
C LEU A 97 -14.40 9.66 -3.22
N ALA A 98 -13.99 10.21 -2.06
CA ALA A 98 -12.66 10.76 -1.87
C ALA A 98 -11.59 9.67 -2.00
N GLY A 99 -11.85 8.47 -1.47
CA GLY A 99 -11.00 7.30 -1.63
C GLY A 99 -10.89 6.85 -3.08
N ALA A 100 -12.02 6.81 -3.79
CA ALA A 100 -12.05 6.51 -5.22
C ALA A 100 -11.20 7.52 -6.03
N ALA A 101 -11.34 8.81 -5.75
CA ALA A 101 -10.58 9.86 -6.41
C ALA A 101 -9.08 9.78 -6.06
N GLY A 102 -8.74 9.68 -4.78
CA GLY A 102 -7.36 9.64 -4.29
C GLY A 102 -6.57 8.40 -4.72
N SER A 103 -7.26 7.29 -5.07
CA SER A 103 -6.61 6.08 -5.58
C SER A 103 -5.79 6.30 -6.86
N ALA A 104 -6.02 7.41 -7.56
CA ALA A 104 -5.19 7.88 -8.67
C ALA A 104 -3.70 7.96 -8.30
N ALA A 105 -3.38 8.40 -7.07
CA ALA A 105 -1.99 8.50 -6.59
C ALA A 105 -1.32 7.12 -6.43
N MET A 106 -2.09 6.09 -6.12
CA MET A 106 -1.56 4.73 -5.96
C MET A 106 -1.07 4.15 -7.30
N VAL A 107 -1.75 4.48 -8.38
CA VAL A 107 -1.40 3.99 -9.74
C VAL A 107 -0.39 4.90 -10.42
N GLY A 108 -0.64 6.22 -10.44
CA GLY A 108 0.21 7.20 -11.16
C GLY A 108 1.66 7.15 -10.71
N GLY A 109 1.91 7.10 -9.40
CA GLY A 109 3.28 7.04 -8.86
C GLY A 109 4.09 5.83 -9.34
N GLY A 110 3.44 4.67 -9.61
CA GLY A 110 4.12 3.49 -10.15
C GLY A 110 4.59 3.68 -11.59
N ARG A 111 3.77 4.32 -12.41
CA ARG A 111 4.10 4.62 -13.81
C ARG A 111 5.26 5.61 -13.92
N ILE A 112 5.33 6.61 -13.04
CA ILE A 112 6.47 7.55 -12.99
C ILE A 112 7.79 6.76 -12.91
N VAL A 113 7.87 5.73 -12.06
CA VAL A 113 9.08 4.90 -11.95
C VAL A 113 9.40 4.21 -13.27
N LEU A 114 8.39 3.62 -13.93
CA LEU A 114 8.59 2.88 -15.18
C LEU A 114 9.00 3.77 -16.36
N ARG A 115 8.55 5.03 -16.38
CA ARG A 115 8.76 5.96 -17.50
C ARG A 115 9.99 6.84 -17.35
N TRP A 116 10.38 7.19 -16.11
CA TRP A 116 11.46 8.13 -15.83
C TRP A 116 12.80 7.47 -15.45
N PHE A 117 12.77 6.19 -15.04
CA PHE A 117 13.96 5.49 -14.57
C PHE A 117 14.36 4.37 -15.52
N GLN A 118 15.68 4.23 -15.72
CA GLN A 118 16.24 3.11 -16.48
C GLN A 118 16.07 1.79 -15.71
N PRO A 119 16.01 0.64 -16.40
CA PRO A 119 15.83 -0.67 -15.74
C PRO A 119 16.73 -0.94 -14.53
N PRO A 120 18.02 -0.53 -14.51
CA PRO A 120 18.91 -0.75 -13.37
C PRO A 120 18.64 0.16 -12.15
N GLU A 121 17.77 1.16 -12.27
CA GLU A 121 17.44 2.15 -11.22
C GLU A 121 16.01 1.98 -10.68
N ARG A 122 15.18 1.21 -11.36
CA ARG A 122 13.75 1.08 -11.06
C ARG A 122 13.48 0.45 -9.71
N GLY A 123 14.33 -0.46 -9.26
CA GLY A 123 14.18 -1.10 -7.96
C GLY A 123 14.33 -0.11 -6.81
N VAL A 124 15.37 0.73 -6.84
CA VAL A 124 15.56 1.81 -5.85
C VAL A 124 14.41 2.81 -5.93
N ALA A 125 14.05 3.28 -7.13
CA ALA A 125 12.97 4.24 -7.32
C ALA A 125 11.63 3.70 -6.82
N MET A 126 11.34 2.41 -7.05
CA MET A 126 10.14 1.75 -6.55
C MET A 126 10.18 1.58 -5.03
N GLY A 127 11.34 1.24 -4.46
CA GLY A 127 11.54 1.20 -3.02
C GLY A 127 11.22 2.55 -2.36
N LEU A 128 11.77 3.66 -2.88
CA LEU A 128 11.49 5.02 -2.42
C LEU A 128 10.00 5.37 -2.56
N ARG A 129 9.38 5.00 -3.69
CA ARG A 129 7.94 5.20 -3.87
C ARG A 129 7.13 4.45 -2.81
N GLN A 130 7.50 3.23 -2.47
CA GLN A 130 6.76 2.44 -1.47
C GLN A 130 6.90 3.00 -0.03
N VAL A 131 7.96 3.76 0.25
CA VAL A 131 8.13 4.48 1.52
C VAL A 131 7.12 5.62 1.68
N SER A 132 6.61 6.19 0.58
CA SER A 132 5.70 7.34 0.62
C SER A 132 4.43 7.10 1.45
N TYR A 133 3.86 5.90 1.39
CA TYR A 133 2.69 5.55 2.20
C TYR A 133 3.03 5.58 3.71
N THR A 134 4.13 4.95 4.10
CA THR A 134 4.61 4.93 5.49
C THR A 134 4.91 6.34 5.99
N LEU A 135 5.51 7.19 5.15
CA LEU A 135 5.79 8.59 5.47
C LEU A 135 4.50 9.38 5.69
N GLY A 136 3.52 9.22 4.79
CA GLY A 136 2.21 9.88 4.93
C GLY A 136 1.50 9.48 6.22
N MET A 137 1.51 8.19 6.57
CA MET A 137 0.95 7.69 7.82
C MET A 137 1.68 8.19 9.06
N ALA A 138 3.02 8.26 9.01
CA ALA A 138 3.82 8.81 10.11
C ALA A 138 3.48 10.29 10.34
N VAL A 139 3.43 11.10 9.27
CA VAL A 139 3.03 12.51 9.36
C VAL A 139 1.60 12.63 9.90
N ALA A 140 0.66 11.79 9.44
CA ALA A 140 -0.71 11.77 9.95
C ALA A 140 -0.75 11.52 11.46
N ALA A 141 0.02 10.56 11.96
CA ALA A 141 0.08 10.22 13.39
C ALA A 141 0.59 11.38 14.26
N PHE A 142 1.49 12.22 13.75
CA PHE A 142 1.98 13.40 14.46
C PHE A 142 1.07 14.61 14.34
N VAL A 143 0.42 14.80 13.18
CA VAL A 143 -0.33 16.04 12.87
C VAL A 143 -1.80 15.93 13.24
N LEU A 144 -2.46 14.80 12.91
CA LEU A 144 -3.93 14.73 13.01
C LEU A 144 -4.45 14.73 14.45
N PRO A 145 -3.87 14.02 15.45
CA PRO A 145 -4.40 14.03 16.81
C PRO A 145 -4.33 15.39 17.51
N PRO A 146 -3.24 16.19 17.41
CA PRO A 146 -3.24 17.56 17.92
C PRO A 146 -4.27 18.46 17.26
N VAL A 147 -4.42 18.36 15.93
CA VAL A 147 -5.44 19.14 15.19
C VAL A 147 -6.85 18.74 15.63
N ALA A 148 -7.10 17.45 15.81
CA ALA A 148 -8.38 16.95 16.30
C ALA A 148 -8.76 17.52 17.68
N ARG A 149 -7.77 17.60 18.58
CA ARG A 149 -8.00 18.21 19.92
C ARG A 149 -8.29 19.70 19.87
N ALA A 150 -7.61 20.44 18.96
CA ALA A 150 -7.72 21.90 18.87
C ALA A 150 -8.95 22.36 18.05
N HIS A 151 -9.25 21.67 16.96
CA HIS A 151 -10.20 22.10 15.93
C HIS A 151 -11.27 21.06 15.58
N GLY A 152 -11.33 19.95 16.31
CA GLY A 152 -12.29 18.87 16.05
C GLY A 152 -12.09 18.17 14.70
N LEU A 153 -13.08 17.34 14.34
CA LEU A 153 -13.07 16.60 13.07
C LEU A 153 -13.04 17.51 11.82
N PRO A 154 -13.80 18.63 11.75
CA PRO A 154 -13.71 19.53 10.60
C PRO A 154 -12.30 20.07 10.36
N GLY A 155 -11.57 20.42 11.44
CA GLY A 155 -10.18 20.86 11.33
C GLY A 155 -9.25 19.80 10.75
N VAL A 156 -9.41 18.55 11.18
CA VAL A 156 -8.67 17.40 10.62
C VAL A 156 -8.94 17.27 9.12
N LEU A 157 -10.21 17.28 8.72
CA LEU A 157 -10.62 17.12 7.31
C LEU A 157 -10.09 18.26 6.43
N LEU A 158 -10.11 19.50 6.92
CA LEU A 158 -9.57 20.65 6.20
C LEU A 158 -8.04 20.58 6.06
N VAL A 159 -7.32 20.11 7.07
CA VAL A 159 -5.86 19.87 6.97
C VAL A 159 -5.59 18.77 5.92
N CYS A 160 -6.31 17.65 5.97
CA CYS A 160 -6.21 16.59 4.99
C CYS A 160 -6.50 17.08 3.56
N ALA A 161 -7.54 17.88 3.39
CA ALA A 161 -7.93 18.51 2.13
C ALA A 161 -6.83 19.46 1.62
N SER A 162 -6.28 20.30 2.48
CA SER A 162 -5.25 21.29 2.13
C SER A 162 -3.95 20.59 1.67
N VAL A 163 -3.51 19.54 2.38
CA VAL A 163 -2.32 18.77 2.00
C VAL A 163 -2.53 18.05 0.67
N SER A 164 -3.72 17.48 0.45
CA SER A 164 -4.07 16.82 -0.81
C SER A 164 -4.17 17.84 -1.96
N LEU A 165 -4.76 19.00 -1.73
CA LEU A 165 -4.86 20.07 -2.74
C LEU A 165 -3.46 20.58 -3.13
N LEU A 166 -2.60 20.84 -2.16
CA LEU A 166 -1.21 21.24 -2.41
C LEU A 166 -0.49 20.20 -3.28
N ALA A 167 -0.63 18.92 -2.94
CA ALA A 167 -0.01 17.84 -3.71
C ALA A 167 -0.58 17.76 -5.14
N ALA A 168 -1.89 17.96 -5.33
CA ALA A 168 -2.51 18.00 -6.65
C ALA A 168 -2.02 19.18 -7.49
N VAL A 169 -1.93 20.36 -6.90
CA VAL A 169 -1.41 21.56 -7.56
C VAL A 169 0.05 21.38 -7.97
N LEU A 170 0.89 20.88 -7.07
CA LEU A 170 2.30 20.59 -7.36
C LEU A 170 2.43 19.56 -8.49
N ALA A 171 1.61 18.51 -8.49
CA ALA A 171 1.60 17.53 -9.58
C ALA A 171 1.13 18.17 -10.90
N ALA A 172 0.05 18.95 -10.88
CA ALA A 172 -0.50 19.59 -12.08
C ALA A 172 0.45 20.62 -12.69
N LEU A 173 1.21 21.36 -11.88
CA LEU A 173 2.10 22.42 -12.36
C LEU A 173 3.48 21.87 -12.76
N PHE A 174 4.06 20.98 -11.96
CA PHE A 174 5.48 20.61 -12.06
C PHE A 174 5.73 19.17 -12.56
N LEU A 175 4.70 18.30 -12.65
CA LEU A 175 4.91 16.98 -13.24
C LEU A 175 5.00 17.10 -14.75
N ALA A 176 6.21 16.92 -15.28
CA ALA A 176 6.43 16.93 -16.71
C ALA A 176 6.14 15.56 -17.33
N GLU A 177 5.69 15.54 -18.57
CA GLU A 177 5.67 14.33 -19.37
C GLU A 177 7.10 13.92 -19.73
N PRO A 178 7.43 12.62 -19.73
CA PRO A 178 8.77 12.18 -20.11
C PRO A 178 9.07 12.54 -21.58
N PRO A 179 10.34 12.86 -21.90
CA PRO A 179 10.73 13.36 -23.23
C PRO A 179 10.39 12.41 -24.40
N HIS A 180 10.24 11.13 -24.10
CA HIS A 180 9.89 10.08 -25.05
C HIS A 180 8.52 9.51 -24.67
N SER A 181 7.46 10.24 -24.94
CA SER A 181 6.13 9.64 -25.03
C SER A 181 6.13 8.76 -26.29
N ILE A 182 6.35 7.45 -26.10
CA ILE A 182 6.14 6.45 -27.13
C ILE A 182 4.61 6.27 -27.26
N SER A 183 3.96 7.35 -27.66
CA SER A 183 2.68 7.32 -28.35
C SER A 183 3.04 7.45 -29.83
N GLY A 184 3.66 6.41 -30.38
CA GLY A 184 3.83 6.29 -31.82
C GLY A 184 2.43 6.27 -32.44
N ALA A 185 2.03 7.38 -33.05
CA ALA A 185 0.99 7.35 -34.06
C ALA A 185 1.46 6.32 -35.12
N GLY A 186 0.86 5.11 -35.10
CA GLY A 186 1.23 4.01 -35.99
C GLY A 186 1.73 2.73 -35.32
N ALA A 187 1.90 2.68 -34.00
CA ALA A 187 2.20 1.41 -33.33
C ALA A 187 0.98 0.50 -33.37
N GLU A 188 1.15 -0.74 -33.83
CA GLU A 188 0.12 -1.78 -33.72
C GLU A 188 -0.45 -1.80 -32.29
N PRO A 189 -1.77 -2.03 -32.14
CA PRO A 189 -2.40 -2.08 -30.82
C PRO A 189 -1.66 -3.10 -29.95
N ALA A 190 -1.03 -2.59 -28.88
CA ALA A 190 -0.22 -3.43 -27.99
C ALA A 190 -1.08 -4.58 -27.49
N ARG A 191 -0.61 -5.83 -27.74
CA ARG A 191 -1.33 -7.05 -27.31
C ARG A 191 -1.55 -7.01 -25.80
N SER A 192 -2.74 -7.43 -25.37
CA SER A 192 -3.09 -7.46 -23.96
C SER A 192 -2.10 -8.31 -23.15
N PRO A 193 -1.44 -7.77 -22.12
CA PRO A 193 -0.49 -8.49 -21.28
C PRO A 193 -1.17 -9.56 -20.42
N TYR A 194 -2.48 -9.50 -20.24
CA TYR A 194 -3.27 -10.48 -19.50
C TYR A 194 -3.33 -11.87 -20.16
N ARG A 195 -2.85 -12.00 -21.40
CA ARG A 195 -2.63 -13.30 -22.05
C ARG A 195 -1.36 -14.00 -21.57
N GLN A 196 -0.48 -13.31 -20.85
CA GLN A 196 0.78 -13.86 -20.34
C GLN A 196 0.52 -14.53 -18.97
N PRO A 197 0.74 -15.85 -18.82
CA PRO A 197 0.57 -16.53 -17.53
C PRO A 197 1.49 -15.96 -16.43
N ALA A 198 2.66 -15.45 -16.82
CA ALA A 198 3.61 -14.82 -15.89
C ALA A 198 2.98 -13.64 -15.14
N LEU A 199 2.16 -12.80 -15.80
CA LEU A 199 1.50 -11.66 -15.17
C LEU A 199 0.52 -12.11 -14.07
N TRP A 200 -0.29 -13.12 -14.36
CA TRP A 200 -1.24 -13.67 -13.37
C TRP A 200 -0.52 -14.32 -12.19
N ARG A 201 0.61 -14.96 -12.44
CA ARG A 201 1.47 -15.50 -11.38
C ARG A 201 2.05 -14.39 -10.50
N VAL A 202 2.45 -13.26 -11.07
CA VAL A 202 2.90 -12.08 -10.28
C VAL A 202 1.75 -11.52 -9.43
N HIS A 203 0.54 -11.37 -9.98
CA HIS A 203 -0.63 -10.93 -9.22
C HIS A 203 -0.98 -11.91 -8.10
N ALA A 204 -1.01 -13.22 -8.39
CA ALA A 204 -1.27 -14.26 -7.40
C ALA A 204 -0.20 -14.28 -6.30
N THR A 205 1.09 -14.17 -6.66
CA THR A 205 2.19 -14.04 -5.69
C THR A 205 1.96 -12.87 -4.75
N SER A 206 1.60 -11.71 -5.30
CA SER A 206 1.34 -10.51 -4.50
C SER A 206 0.15 -10.67 -3.57
N GLY A 207 -0.95 -11.28 -4.05
CA GLY A 207 -2.11 -11.60 -3.20
C GLY A 207 -1.76 -12.56 -2.07
N LEU A 208 -1.00 -13.63 -2.37
CA LEU A 208 -0.57 -14.60 -1.36
C LEU A 208 0.37 -13.97 -0.32
N HIS A 209 1.29 -13.09 -0.74
CA HIS A 209 2.18 -12.36 0.18
C HIS A 209 1.43 -11.31 1.02
N ALA A 210 0.32 -10.78 0.53
CA ALA A 210 -0.48 -9.83 1.28
C ALA A 210 -1.08 -10.47 2.55
N VAL A 211 -1.36 -11.78 2.55
CA VAL A 211 -1.94 -12.46 3.72
C VAL A 211 -1.06 -12.34 4.97
N PRO A 212 0.19 -12.87 5.00
CA PRO A 212 1.06 -12.74 6.17
C PRO A 212 1.35 -11.28 6.52
N GLN A 213 1.51 -10.41 5.51
CA GLN A 213 1.73 -8.98 5.74
C GLN A 213 0.58 -8.35 6.53
N ILE A 214 -0.66 -8.61 6.12
CA ILE A 214 -1.85 -8.02 6.74
C ILE A 214 -2.04 -8.56 8.16
N VAL A 215 -1.89 -9.88 8.36
CA VAL A 215 -2.00 -10.48 9.68
C VAL A 215 -0.97 -9.89 10.64
N VAL A 216 0.30 -9.79 10.22
CA VAL A 216 1.38 -9.22 11.04
C VAL A 216 1.14 -7.73 11.31
N SER A 217 0.80 -6.94 10.30
CA SER A 217 0.65 -5.49 10.47
C SER A 217 -0.60 -5.10 11.26
N THR A 218 -1.70 -5.83 11.11
CA THR A 218 -2.97 -5.52 11.78
C THR A 218 -2.99 -6.00 13.22
N TYR A 219 -2.49 -7.21 13.46
CA TYR A 219 -2.63 -7.87 14.77
C TYR A 219 -1.35 -7.91 15.59
N GLY A 220 -0.24 -7.36 15.07
CA GLY A 220 1.03 -7.44 15.77
C GLY A 220 1.06 -6.67 17.08
N VAL A 221 0.57 -5.42 17.11
CA VAL A 221 0.50 -4.64 18.35
C VAL A 221 -0.43 -5.32 19.37
N THR A 222 -1.61 -5.76 18.94
CA THR A 222 -2.57 -6.46 19.81
C THR A 222 -2.01 -7.78 20.33
N CYS A 223 -1.17 -8.48 19.55
CA CYS A 223 -0.47 -9.67 19.99
C CYS A 223 0.54 -9.35 21.11
N LEU A 224 1.34 -8.29 20.98
CA LEU A 224 2.29 -7.88 22.02
C LEU A 224 1.58 -7.49 23.31
N VAL A 225 0.49 -6.75 23.22
CA VAL A 225 -0.28 -6.33 24.40
C VAL A 225 -1.06 -7.51 24.99
N GLY A 226 -1.82 -8.25 24.17
CA GLY A 226 -2.75 -9.27 24.66
C GLY A 226 -2.11 -10.59 25.05
N LEU A 227 -1.05 -11.03 24.33
CA LEU A 227 -0.38 -12.32 24.62
C LEU A 227 0.85 -12.15 25.50
N TYR A 228 1.64 -11.09 25.29
CA TYR A 228 2.92 -10.88 25.98
C TYR A 228 2.85 -9.85 27.11
N GLY A 229 1.69 -9.19 27.32
CA GLY A 229 1.50 -8.22 28.39
C GLY A 229 2.30 -6.92 28.24
N TRP A 230 2.72 -6.59 27.01
CA TRP A 230 3.47 -5.35 26.78
C TRP A 230 2.59 -4.12 26.98
N ASP A 231 3.21 -3.04 27.44
CA ASP A 231 2.57 -1.73 27.38
C ASP A 231 2.24 -1.35 25.93
N ALA A 232 1.06 -0.77 25.72
CA ALA A 232 0.58 -0.42 24.38
C ALA A 232 1.47 0.61 23.68
N VAL A 233 2.08 1.55 24.44
CA VAL A 233 3.01 2.56 23.90
C VAL A 233 4.29 1.86 23.44
N ALA A 234 4.87 0.98 24.24
CA ALA A 234 6.08 0.23 23.90
C ALA A 234 5.86 -0.67 22.68
N ALA A 235 4.71 -1.36 22.60
CA ALA A 235 4.32 -2.16 21.44
C ALA A 235 4.19 -1.29 20.16
N GLY A 236 3.54 -0.16 20.27
CA GLY A 236 3.42 0.81 19.18
C GLY A 236 4.76 1.36 18.72
N GLN A 237 5.67 1.69 19.64
CA GLN A 237 7.02 2.15 19.34
C GLN A 237 7.83 1.08 18.58
N LEU A 238 7.77 -0.19 18.99
CA LEU A 238 8.42 -1.28 18.28
C LEU A 238 7.91 -1.38 16.82
N PHE A 239 6.61 -1.28 16.60
CA PHE A 239 6.03 -1.30 15.26
C PHE A 239 6.40 -0.05 14.45
N GLY A 240 6.47 1.11 15.07
CA GLY A 240 6.97 2.34 14.45
C GLY A 240 8.43 2.20 13.98
N LEU A 241 9.31 1.69 14.84
CA LEU A 241 10.71 1.40 14.50
C LEU A 241 10.82 0.35 13.39
N SER A 242 10.00 -0.70 13.46
CA SER A 242 9.94 -1.73 12.41
C SER A 242 9.46 -1.16 11.07
N ALA A 243 8.54 -0.20 11.07
CA ALA A 243 8.10 0.48 9.84
C ALA A 243 9.24 1.29 9.20
N VAL A 244 10.05 1.99 10.02
CA VAL A 244 11.26 2.70 9.55
C VAL A 244 12.29 1.70 9.00
N ALA A 245 12.56 0.62 9.72
CA ALA A 245 13.45 -0.44 9.25
C ALA A 245 12.94 -1.07 7.94
N GLY A 246 11.64 -1.32 7.83
CA GLY A 246 10.99 -1.82 6.62
C GLY A 246 11.15 -0.86 5.43
N ALA A 247 11.09 0.45 5.66
CA ALA A 247 11.34 1.45 4.64
C ALA A 247 12.78 1.37 4.11
N VAL A 248 13.77 1.27 5.00
CA VAL A 248 15.19 1.09 4.64
C VAL A 248 15.41 -0.21 3.88
N VAL A 249 14.86 -1.33 4.37
CA VAL A 249 14.99 -2.63 3.72
C VAL A 249 14.36 -2.65 2.33
N ARG A 250 13.21 -2.00 2.11
CA ARG A 250 12.60 -1.87 0.77
C ARG A 250 13.55 -1.22 -0.24
N VAL A 251 14.22 -0.14 0.15
CA VAL A 251 15.20 0.53 -0.72
C VAL A 251 16.43 -0.36 -0.95
N ALA A 252 16.93 -1.02 0.10
CA ALA A 252 18.06 -1.94 0.00
C ALA A 252 17.76 -3.14 -0.91
N VAL A 253 16.57 -3.72 -0.80
CA VAL A 253 16.06 -4.81 -1.67
C VAL A 253 15.92 -4.34 -3.12
N GLY A 254 15.41 -3.12 -3.34
CA GLY A 254 15.34 -2.51 -4.65
C GLY A 254 16.73 -2.39 -5.28
N ARG A 255 17.70 -1.86 -4.53
CA ARG A 255 19.10 -1.74 -4.96
C ARG A 255 19.76 -3.10 -5.24
N TRP A 256 19.51 -4.08 -4.38
CA TRP A 256 19.99 -5.44 -4.61
C TRP A 256 19.43 -6.03 -5.89
N SER A 257 18.13 -5.92 -6.12
CA SER A 257 17.45 -6.34 -7.34
C SER A 257 18.01 -5.66 -8.59
N ASP A 258 18.29 -4.36 -8.52
CA ASP A 258 18.90 -3.59 -9.62
C ASP A 258 20.31 -4.08 -9.95
N ARG A 259 21.16 -4.35 -8.93
CA ARG A 259 22.52 -4.87 -9.12
C ARG A 259 22.55 -6.26 -9.74
N VAL A 260 21.62 -7.14 -9.37
CA VAL A 260 21.54 -8.50 -9.90
C VAL A 260 20.86 -8.50 -11.28
N GLY A 261 20.08 -7.46 -11.59
CA GLY A 261 19.29 -7.36 -12.83
C GLY A 261 18.11 -8.32 -12.88
N LEU A 262 17.65 -8.83 -11.72
CA LEU A 262 16.55 -9.78 -11.57
C LEU A 262 15.57 -9.28 -10.51
N ARG A 263 14.28 -9.56 -10.68
CA ARG A 263 13.21 -9.12 -9.75
C ARG A 263 12.64 -10.27 -8.92
N MET A 264 12.35 -11.39 -9.58
CA MET A 264 11.64 -12.51 -8.96
C MET A 264 12.55 -13.43 -8.14
N ARG A 265 13.83 -13.57 -8.50
CA ARG A 265 14.81 -14.32 -7.68
C ARG A 265 15.05 -13.65 -6.31
N PRO A 266 15.35 -12.34 -6.22
CA PRO A 266 15.38 -11.63 -4.93
C PRO A 266 14.08 -11.77 -4.14
N LEU A 267 12.92 -11.68 -4.80
CA LEU A 267 11.62 -11.90 -4.15
C LEU A 267 11.50 -13.31 -3.57
N MET A 268 11.91 -14.34 -4.32
CA MET A 268 11.92 -15.73 -3.83
C MET A 268 12.80 -15.90 -2.60
N MET A 269 14.00 -15.30 -2.59
CA MET A 269 14.92 -15.39 -1.44
C MET A 269 14.34 -14.68 -0.21
N LEU A 270 13.71 -13.52 -0.39
CA LEU A 270 12.97 -12.82 0.66
C LEU A 270 11.81 -13.66 1.19
N THR A 271 11.08 -14.33 0.32
CA THR A 271 9.99 -15.23 0.72
C THR A 271 10.52 -16.38 1.56
N CYS A 272 11.64 -17.00 1.19
CA CYS A 272 12.27 -18.05 1.99
C CYS A 272 12.69 -17.53 3.38
N ALA A 273 13.29 -16.33 3.44
CA ALA A 273 13.63 -15.71 4.73
C ALA A 273 12.37 -15.42 5.57
N CYS A 274 11.32 -14.92 4.92
CA CYS A 274 10.04 -14.65 5.56
C CYS A 274 9.39 -15.92 6.12
N LEU A 275 9.47 -17.06 5.41
CA LEU A 275 8.97 -18.36 5.89
C LEU A 275 9.65 -18.79 7.18
N VAL A 276 10.98 -18.66 7.27
CA VAL A 276 11.72 -18.98 8.51
C VAL A 276 11.22 -18.11 9.67
N VAL A 277 11.11 -16.81 9.44
CA VAL A 277 10.68 -15.87 10.48
C VAL A 277 9.21 -16.10 10.87
N LEU A 278 8.32 -16.39 9.92
CA LEU A 278 6.93 -16.72 10.21
C LEU A 278 6.80 -18.05 10.98
N ALA A 279 7.62 -19.06 10.68
CA ALA A 279 7.66 -20.29 11.45
C ALA A 279 8.11 -20.04 12.90
N LEU A 280 9.16 -19.23 13.10
CA LEU A 280 9.61 -18.81 14.43
C LEU A 280 8.51 -18.00 15.16
N LEU A 281 7.76 -17.17 14.45
CA LEU A 281 6.64 -16.40 15.00
C LEU A 281 5.51 -17.33 15.46
N VAL A 282 5.16 -18.34 14.66
CA VAL A 282 4.16 -19.36 15.04
C VAL A 282 4.60 -20.09 16.32
N VAL A 283 5.84 -20.58 16.37
CA VAL A 283 6.37 -21.25 17.56
C VAL A 283 6.38 -20.31 18.76
N GLY A 284 6.89 -19.08 18.60
CA GLY A 284 6.97 -18.10 19.68
C GLY A 284 5.61 -17.72 20.24
N THR A 285 4.59 -17.56 19.39
CA THR A 285 3.23 -17.22 19.84
C THR A 285 2.46 -18.43 20.38
N ALA A 286 2.76 -19.64 19.95
CA ALA A 286 2.18 -20.86 20.52
C ALA A 286 2.75 -21.20 21.92
N THR A 287 4.03 -20.89 22.16
CA THR A 287 4.70 -21.17 23.44
C THR A 287 4.69 -20.00 24.43
N GLY A 288 4.32 -18.78 23.96
CA GLY A 288 4.40 -17.56 24.77
C GLY A 288 5.83 -17.08 25.08
N GLY A 289 6.84 -17.65 24.41
CA GLY A 289 8.24 -17.34 24.66
C GLY A 289 8.72 -16.03 24.02
N TRP A 290 9.89 -15.55 24.51
CA TRP A 290 10.53 -14.30 24.02
C TRP A 290 10.81 -14.28 22.51
N LEU A 291 10.85 -15.45 21.89
CA LEU A 291 11.03 -15.60 20.45
C LEU A 291 9.92 -14.92 19.64
N GLY A 292 8.68 -14.91 20.18
CA GLY A 292 7.53 -14.33 19.52
C GLY A 292 7.67 -12.84 19.23
N PRO A 293 7.93 -11.97 20.21
CA PRO A 293 8.14 -10.53 19.97
C PRO A 293 9.28 -10.24 18.99
N VAL A 294 10.40 -10.94 19.06
CA VAL A 294 11.53 -10.77 18.12
C VAL A 294 11.16 -11.18 16.71
N ALA A 295 10.53 -12.35 16.56
CA ALA A 295 10.05 -12.84 15.26
C ALA A 295 8.98 -11.92 14.69
N LEU A 296 8.09 -11.37 15.52
CA LEU A 296 7.05 -10.43 15.11
C LEU A 296 7.62 -9.11 14.56
N ALA A 297 8.59 -8.52 15.27
CA ALA A 297 9.29 -7.33 14.81
C ALA A 297 10.01 -7.58 13.47
N THR A 298 10.69 -8.72 13.34
CA THR A 298 11.37 -9.10 12.10
C THR A 298 10.38 -9.39 10.97
N ALA A 299 9.29 -10.09 11.25
CA ALA A 299 8.22 -10.37 10.28
C ALA A 299 7.58 -9.09 9.75
N SER A 300 7.37 -8.07 10.62
CA SER A 300 6.80 -6.78 10.21
C SER A 300 7.66 -6.03 9.19
N VAL A 301 8.99 -6.23 9.24
CA VAL A 301 9.94 -5.69 8.25
C VAL A 301 9.95 -6.53 6.97
N LEU A 302 10.06 -7.86 7.08
CA LEU A 302 10.27 -8.73 5.92
C LEU A 302 9.02 -8.87 5.04
N THR A 303 7.84 -9.00 5.65
CA THR A 303 6.57 -9.21 4.91
C THR A 303 6.23 -8.07 3.96
N VAL A 304 6.67 -6.84 4.28
CA VAL A 304 6.42 -5.66 3.44
C VAL A 304 7.52 -5.40 2.40
N SER A 305 8.69 -6.02 2.56
CA SER A 305 9.91 -5.64 1.81
C SER A 305 9.89 -6.08 0.33
N GLY A 306 9.13 -7.12 -0.01
CA GLY A 306 9.03 -7.66 -1.37
C GLY A 306 8.02 -6.98 -2.28
N ASN A 307 7.11 -6.17 -1.74
CA ASN A 307 5.98 -5.60 -2.49
C ASN A 307 6.42 -4.78 -3.71
N GLY A 308 7.49 -4.00 -3.57
CA GLY A 308 8.03 -3.17 -4.65
C GLY A 308 8.50 -3.99 -5.85
N LEU A 309 9.08 -5.17 -5.62
CA LEU A 309 9.57 -6.05 -6.69
C LEU A 309 8.42 -6.67 -7.49
N ALA A 310 7.40 -7.19 -6.81
CA ALA A 310 6.22 -7.74 -7.48
C ALA A 310 5.47 -6.66 -8.28
N TYR A 311 5.29 -5.48 -7.69
CA TYR A 311 4.65 -4.34 -8.34
C TYR A 311 5.43 -3.86 -9.57
N LEU A 312 6.76 -3.73 -9.45
CA LEU A 312 7.64 -3.35 -10.56
C LEU A 312 7.58 -4.38 -11.69
N THR A 313 7.65 -5.68 -11.35
CA THR A 313 7.59 -6.75 -12.35
C THR A 313 6.25 -6.76 -13.10
N ALA A 314 5.13 -6.54 -12.41
CA ALA A 314 3.83 -6.43 -13.05
C ALA A 314 3.81 -5.29 -14.08
N GLY A 315 4.37 -4.13 -13.72
CA GLY A 315 4.49 -2.98 -14.62
C GLY A 315 5.45 -3.22 -15.80
N GLU A 316 6.60 -3.87 -15.57
CA GLU A 316 7.57 -4.22 -16.62
C GLU A 316 6.99 -5.24 -17.62
N LEU A 317 6.21 -6.23 -17.15
CA LEU A 317 5.50 -7.19 -18.01
C LEU A 317 4.37 -6.53 -18.82
N ALA A 318 3.74 -5.53 -18.25
CA ALA A 318 2.64 -4.80 -18.91
C ALA A 318 3.11 -3.97 -20.11
N GLY A 319 4.31 -3.42 -20.02
CA GLY A 319 4.79 -2.43 -20.97
C GLY A 319 4.09 -1.06 -20.83
N PRO A 320 4.56 -0.03 -21.53
CA PRO A 320 4.11 1.35 -21.33
C PRO A 320 2.61 1.58 -21.57
N ALA A 321 2.01 0.87 -22.54
CA ALA A 321 0.62 1.06 -22.93
C ALA A 321 -0.41 0.49 -21.96
N TRP A 322 0.00 -0.45 -21.09
CA TRP A 322 -0.88 -1.18 -20.18
C TRP A 322 -0.48 -1.05 -18.72
N ALA A 323 0.61 -0.34 -18.43
CA ALA A 323 1.19 -0.25 -17.10
C ALA A 323 0.17 0.24 -16.05
N GLY A 324 -0.61 1.27 -16.36
CA GLY A 324 -1.61 1.81 -15.43
C GLY A 324 -2.69 0.79 -15.06
N LYS A 325 -3.29 0.14 -16.07
CA LYS A 325 -4.32 -0.88 -15.83
C LYS A 325 -3.78 -2.05 -15.01
N VAL A 326 -2.59 -2.54 -15.38
CA VAL A 326 -1.97 -3.68 -14.70
C VAL A 326 -1.59 -3.35 -13.26
N LEU A 327 -1.03 -2.17 -13.01
CA LEU A 327 -0.70 -1.71 -11.66
C LEU A 327 -1.97 -1.45 -10.83
N GLY A 328 -3.03 -0.94 -11.46
CA GLY A 328 -4.36 -0.83 -10.85
C GLY A 328 -4.91 -2.20 -10.43
N THR A 329 -4.91 -3.18 -11.33
CA THR A 329 -5.32 -4.56 -11.03
C THR A 329 -4.47 -5.18 -9.91
N HIS A 330 -3.16 -4.95 -9.93
CA HIS A 330 -2.25 -5.45 -8.89
C HIS A 330 -2.61 -4.92 -7.50
N ASN A 331 -2.84 -3.62 -7.38
CA ASN A 331 -3.29 -3.00 -6.14
C ASN A 331 -4.69 -3.49 -5.72
N THR A 332 -5.61 -3.68 -6.68
CA THR A 332 -6.95 -4.22 -6.40
C THR A 332 -6.86 -5.60 -5.77
N VAL A 333 -6.02 -6.50 -6.31
CA VAL A 333 -5.81 -7.85 -5.73
C VAL A 333 -5.35 -7.75 -4.28
N GLN A 334 -4.38 -6.90 -3.96
CA GLN A 334 -3.90 -6.71 -2.59
C GLN A 334 -4.98 -6.16 -1.66
N ASN A 335 -5.78 -5.19 -2.12
CA ASN A 335 -6.84 -4.59 -1.31
C ASN A 335 -8.01 -5.56 -1.06
N VAL A 336 -8.38 -6.38 -2.06
CA VAL A 336 -9.40 -7.44 -1.88
C VAL A 336 -8.94 -8.44 -0.84
N VAL A 337 -7.68 -8.88 -0.92
CA VAL A 337 -7.09 -9.79 0.07
C VAL A 337 -7.08 -9.15 1.45
N ALA A 338 -6.72 -7.87 1.57
CA ALA A 338 -6.71 -7.15 2.83
C ALA A 338 -8.10 -7.11 3.48
N LEU A 339 -9.11 -6.81 2.68
CA LEU A 339 -10.50 -6.73 3.14
C LEU A 339 -11.01 -8.10 3.66
N ALA A 340 -10.63 -9.19 3.00
CA ALA A 340 -11.05 -10.53 3.40
C ALA A 340 -10.23 -11.07 4.59
N VAL A 341 -8.91 -10.89 4.57
CA VAL A 341 -8.00 -11.48 5.57
C VAL A 341 -8.18 -10.87 6.95
N THR A 342 -8.42 -9.56 7.04
CA THR A 342 -8.56 -8.88 8.33
C THR A 342 -9.63 -9.52 9.22
N PRO A 343 -10.92 -9.64 8.82
CA PRO A 343 -11.92 -10.25 9.69
C PRO A 343 -11.69 -11.76 9.90
N LEU A 344 -11.19 -12.49 8.88
CA LEU A 344 -10.91 -13.92 9.00
C LEU A 344 -9.78 -14.20 9.99
N ALA A 345 -8.72 -13.40 9.99
CA ALA A 345 -7.65 -13.53 10.97
C ALA A 345 -8.13 -13.16 12.38
N GLY A 346 -9.00 -12.15 12.50
CA GLY A 346 -9.62 -11.79 13.77
C GLY A 346 -10.44 -12.95 14.37
N THR A 347 -11.25 -13.63 13.57
CA THR A 347 -12.01 -14.82 14.02
C THR A 347 -11.11 -15.99 14.41
N LEU A 348 -10.01 -16.22 13.67
CA LEU A 348 -9.02 -17.22 14.03
C LEU A 348 -8.36 -16.90 15.38
N ILE A 349 -7.97 -15.64 15.61
CA ILE A 349 -7.33 -15.20 16.84
C ILE A 349 -8.27 -15.41 18.04
N THR A 350 -9.54 -15.02 17.92
CA THR A 350 -10.52 -15.17 19.00
C THR A 350 -10.86 -16.63 19.30
N GLY A 351 -10.88 -17.49 18.28
CA GLY A 351 -11.21 -18.91 18.43
C GLY A 351 -10.06 -19.80 18.88
N THR A 352 -8.82 -19.51 18.44
CA THR A 352 -7.69 -20.43 18.61
C THR A 352 -6.39 -19.74 19.08
N GLY A 353 -6.33 -18.42 19.09
CA GLY A 353 -5.18 -17.63 19.45
C GLY A 353 -4.35 -17.11 18.29
N TYR A 354 -3.38 -16.23 18.60
CA TYR A 354 -2.57 -15.53 17.58
C TYR A 354 -1.75 -16.47 16.69
N TRP A 355 -1.26 -17.59 17.26
CA TRP A 355 -0.45 -18.56 16.52
C TRP A 355 -1.15 -19.10 15.28
N ALA A 356 -2.48 -19.31 15.33
CA ALA A 356 -3.24 -19.88 14.23
C ALA A 356 -3.34 -18.89 13.04
N ALA A 357 -3.54 -17.60 13.33
CA ALA A 357 -3.54 -16.57 12.29
C ALA A 357 -2.16 -16.43 11.62
N TYR A 358 -1.07 -16.50 12.39
CA TYR A 358 0.29 -16.49 11.83
C TYR A 358 0.62 -17.78 11.08
N ALA A 359 0.11 -18.94 11.52
CA ALA A 359 0.22 -20.21 10.80
C ALA A 359 -0.51 -20.17 9.45
N ALA A 360 -1.69 -19.54 9.40
CA ALA A 360 -2.37 -19.29 8.13
C ALA A 360 -1.50 -18.40 7.22
N GLY A 361 -0.92 -17.32 7.75
CA GLY A 361 0.03 -16.47 7.01
C GLY A 361 1.23 -17.25 6.47
N LEU A 362 1.82 -18.12 7.29
CA LEU A 362 2.91 -19.03 6.89
C LEU A 362 2.47 -19.97 5.75
N ALA A 363 1.29 -20.56 5.85
CA ALA A 363 0.76 -21.46 4.82
C ALA A 363 0.59 -20.73 3.46
N PHE A 364 0.04 -19.51 3.45
CA PHE A 364 -0.07 -18.72 2.23
C PHE A 364 1.28 -18.30 1.66
N ALA A 365 2.26 -17.98 2.50
CA ALA A 365 3.62 -17.72 2.07
C ALA A 365 4.28 -18.98 1.46
N LEU A 366 4.05 -20.17 2.01
CA LEU A 366 4.51 -21.44 1.44
C LEU A 366 3.88 -21.71 0.07
N ILE A 367 2.56 -21.54 -0.05
CA ILE A 367 1.82 -21.70 -1.31
C ILE A 367 2.35 -20.73 -2.39
N SER A 368 2.88 -19.58 -2.00
CA SER A 368 3.41 -18.60 -2.97
C SER A 368 4.69 -19.07 -3.67
N LEU A 369 5.51 -19.94 -3.06
CA LEU A 369 6.81 -20.38 -3.62
C LEU A 369 6.72 -20.94 -5.05
N PRO A 370 5.87 -21.93 -5.36
CA PRO A 370 5.73 -22.44 -6.72
C PRO A 370 5.06 -21.44 -7.68
N VAL A 371 4.36 -20.43 -7.12
CA VAL A 371 3.67 -19.41 -7.92
C VAL A 371 4.63 -18.33 -8.41
N ILE A 372 5.70 -17.99 -7.66
CA ILE A 372 6.68 -16.98 -8.05
C ILE A 372 7.30 -17.34 -9.40
N PRO A 373 7.19 -16.49 -10.44
CA PRO A 373 7.63 -16.81 -11.78
C PRO A 373 9.14 -16.59 -11.97
N VAL A 374 9.97 -17.39 -11.30
CA VAL A 374 11.44 -17.29 -11.38
C VAL A 374 11.97 -17.90 -12.68
N ARG A 375 11.29 -18.95 -13.22
CA ARG A 375 11.70 -19.63 -14.46
C ARG A 375 11.43 -18.72 -15.65
N GLY A 376 12.46 -18.51 -16.48
CA GLY A 376 12.35 -17.64 -17.67
C GLY A 376 12.50 -16.14 -17.38
N GLU A 377 12.82 -15.76 -16.13
CA GLU A 377 13.19 -14.39 -15.81
C GLU A 377 14.47 -14.00 -16.55
N ARG A 378 14.37 -12.97 -17.42
CA ARG A 378 15.53 -12.42 -18.14
C ARG A 378 16.09 -11.25 -17.36
N ARG A 379 17.42 -11.03 -17.44
CA ARG A 379 18.04 -9.85 -16.81
C ARG A 379 17.45 -8.57 -17.39
N ALA A 380 17.16 -7.62 -16.53
CA ALA A 380 16.71 -6.30 -16.93
C ALA A 380 17.81 -5.65 -17.81
N GLY A 381 17.49 -5.34 -19.07
CA GLY A 381 18.45 -4.76 -20.01
C GLY A 381 18.97 -5.72 -21.10
N SER A 382 18.64 -7.02 -21.07
CA SER A 382 19.08 -7.99 -22.10
C SER A 382 18.13 -8.08 -23.32
N ARG A 383 17.43 -7.02 -23.65
CA ARG A 383 16.72 -6.91 -24.94
C ARG A 383 17.65 -6.19 -25.90
N SER A 384 18.46 -6.95 -26.64
CA SER A 384 19.01 -6.56 -27.94
C SER A 384 17.91 -6.68 -28.97
#